data_f6be04c0876ce142e45ada700cd85580
#
_entry.id   f6be04c0876ce142e45ada700cd85580
#
_cell.length_a   1.000
_cell.length_b   1.000
_cell.length_c   1.000
_cell.angle_alpha   90.00
_cell.angle_beta   90.00
_cell.angle_gamma   90.00
#
_symmetry.space_group_name_H-M   'P 1'
#
loop_
_entity.id
_entity.type
_entity.pdbx_description
1 polymer ?
#
loop_
_entity_poly.entity_id
_entity_poly.type
_entity_poly.pdbx_seq_one_letter_code
_entity_poly.pdbx_strand_id
1 'polypeptide(L)'
;TDTTIAKIQLGFQWSISVKDSDVRMLLSTDFANDVDWLSYNGLVDISGVASAVSGTGFTMKITNGFGSLKNPGAVSGLTSFVVIDKAVPGTPLTPVITESSTVPGSYKFDVPLTTGLFYQCSLGAAVLGFDDSKLEAAEITF
;
A
#
# COMPACT_ATOMS: atom_id res chain seq x y z
N THR A 1 17.93 0.08 45.55
CA THR A 1 17.12 -0.26 44.36
C THR A 1 17.89 0.23 43.14
N ASP A 2 18.56 -0.71 42.48
CA ASP A 2 19.34 -0.43 41.28
C ASP A 2 18.35 -0.35 40.09
N THR A 3 18.09 0.87 39.62
CA THR A 3 17.33 1.13 38.42
C THR A 3 18.27 1.18 37.22
N THR A 4 18.85 0.04 36.89
CA THR A 4 19.62 -0.08 35.63
C THR A 4 18.67 -0.01 34.45
N ILE A 5 18.60 1.15 33.84
CA ILE A 5 17.87 1.30 32.55
C ILE A 5 18.65 0.51 31.50
N ALA A 6 18.06 -0.57 31.03
CA ALA A 6 18.63 -1.32 29.93
C ALA A 6 18.70 -0.40 28.69
N LYS A 7 19.91 -0.02 28.31
CA LYS A 7 20.15 0.80 27.12
C LYS A 7 20.29 -0.13 25.92
N ILE A 8 19.31 -0.15 25.05
CA ILE A 8 19.41 -0.86 23.77
C ILE A 8 20.07 0.10 22.78
N GLN A 9 21.23 -0.27 22.29
CA GLN A 9 21.92 0.46 21.23
C GLN A 9 21.72 -0.33 19.92
N LEU A 10 20.98 0.25 18.99
CA LEU A 10 20.77 -0.30 17.65
C LEU A 10 21.74 0.38 16.70
N GLY A 11 22.57 -0.40 16.03
CA GLY A 11 23.44 0.07 14.97
C GLY A 11 22.81 -0.28 13.61
N PHE A 12 22.63 0.71 12.77
CA PHE A 12 22.15 0.51 11.40
C PHE A 12 23.29 0.79 10.42
N GLN A 13 23.45 -0.09 9.46
CA GLN A 13 24.34 0.14 8.33
C GLN A 13 23.47 0.31 7.08
N TRP A 14 23.52 1.49 6.51
CA TRP A 14 22.74 1.81 5.32
C TRP A 14 23.40 1.27 4.05
N SER A 15 22.62 0.67 3.19
CA SER A 15 23.02 0.43 1.81
C SER A 15 23.03 1.77 1.05
N ILE A 16 23.98 1.95 0.14
CA ILE A 16 24.11 3.17 -0.70
C ILE A 16 22.83 3.50 -1.51
N SER A 17 21.91 2.55 -1.59
CA SER A 17 20.64 2.70 -2.31
C SER A 17 19.51 3.32 -1.48
N VAL A 18 19.68 3.49 -0.17
CA VAL A 18 18.67 4.11 0.69
C VAL A 18 18.97 5.60 0.79
N LYS A 19 18.00 6.43 0.42
CA LYS A 19 18.10 7.88 0.61
C LYS A 19 17.73 8.23 2.04
N ASP A 20 18.39 9.25 2.61
CA ASP A 20 18.06 9.77 3.94
C ASP A 20 16.59 10.19 4.07
N SER A 21 15.97 10.61 2.95
CA SER A 21 14.54 10.95 2.90
C SER A 21 13.60 9.76 3.12
N ASP A 22 14.11 8.52 2.96
CA ASP A 22 13.33 7.30 3.13
C ASP A 22 13.38 6.78 4.57
N VAL A 23 14.20 7.45 5.41
CA VAL A 23 14.35 7.11 6.82
C VAL A 23 13.49 8.04 7.64
N ARG A 24 12.56 7.47 8.39
CA ARG A 24 11.78 8.19 9.38
C ARG A 24 12.10 7.63 10.76
N MET A 25 12.49 8.50 11.67
CA MET A 25 12.64 8.17 13.08
C MET A 25 11.48 8.82 13.83
N LEU A 26 10.69 7.99 14.48
CA LEU A 26 9.59 8.41 15.32
C LEU A 26 10.00 8.17 16.78
N LEU A 27 9.85 9.16 17.61
CA LEU A 27 10.08 9.07 19.05
C LEU A 27 8.73 8.92 19.75
N SER A 28 8.71 8.22 20.87
CA SER A 28 7.49 8.10 21.68
C SER A 28 6.96 9.47 22.15
N THR A 29 7.81 10.47 22.22
CA THR A 29 7.47 11.85 22.57
C THR A 29 6.76 12.61 21.42
N ASP A 30 6.80 12.08 20.20
CA ASP A 30 6.14 12.69 19.04
C ASP A 30 4.62 12.38 19.03
N PHE A 31 4.17 11.55 19.97
CA PHE A 31 2.79 11.14 20.10
C PHE A 31 2.19 11.59 21.42
N ALA A 32 0.93 12.00 21.39
CA ALA A 32 0.20 12.44 22.58
C ALA A 32 -0.20 11.28 23.52
N ASN A 33 -0.16 10.06 23.04
CA ASN A 33 -0.54 8.85 23.78
C ASN A 33 0.49 7.73 23.55
N ASP A 34 0.43 6.67 24.35
CA ASP A 34 1.21 5.47 24.11
C ASP A 34 0.94 4.91 22.72
N VAL A 35 2.02 4.67 21.97
CA VAL A 35 1.93 4.18 20.60
C VAL A 35 1.97 2.66 20.62
N ASP A 36 0.89 2.04 20.18
CA ASP A 36 0.90 0.64 19.84
C ASP A 36 1.52 0.45 18.45
N TRP A 37 2.80 0.14 18.42
CA TRP A 37 3.54 -0.07 17.18
C TRP A 37 3.05 -1.27 16.36
N LEU A 38 2.32 -2.19 16.98
CA LEU A 38 1.76 -3.36 16.31
C LEU A 38 0.46 -3.05 15.57
N SER A 39 -0.23 -1.99 15.98
CA SER A 39 -1.50 -1.55 15.36
C SER A 39 -1.37 -0.23 14.59
N TYR A 40 -0.15 0.24 14.34
CA TYR A 40 0.07 1.50 13.64
C TYR A 40 -0.30 1.38 12.15
N ASN A 41 -1.28 2.19 11.73
CA ASN A 41 -1.70 2.29 10.33
C ASN A 41 -1.02 3.47 9.63
N GLY A 42 -0.79 3.36 8.33
CA GLY A 42 -0.37 4.48 7.51
C GLY A 42 1.13 4.79 7.53
N LEU A 43 1.98 3.84 7.98
CA LEU A 43 3.45 4.04 7.97
C LEU A 43 4.07 3.96 6.59
N VAL A 44 3.49 3.15 5.72
CA VAL A 44 4.06 2.83 4.41
C VAL A 44 3.08 3.20 3.32
N ASP A 45 3.40 4.24 2.57
CA ASP A 45 2.64 4.59 1.37
C ASP A 45 2.69 3.45 0.35
N ILE A 46 1.56 3.01 -0.12
CA ILE A 46 1.46 2.12 -1.28
C ILE A 46 0.86 2.86 -2.47
N SER A 47 1.34 2.50 -3.65
CA SER A 47 0.84 3.03 -4.90
C SER A 47 0.58 1.91 -5.90
N GLY A 48 -0.36 2.11 -6.79
CA GLY A 48 -0.74 1.14 -7.82
C GLY A 48 -0.65 1.73 -9.23
N VAL A 49 -0.25 0.88 -10.17
CA VAL A 49 -0.30 1.23 -11.60
C VAL A 49 -1.16 0.17 -12.29
N ALA A 50 -2.29 0.62 -12.81
CA ALA A 50 -3.21 -0.24 -13.57
C ALA A 50 -2.70 -0.46 -14.99
N SER A 51 -2.94 -1.66 -15.50
CA SER A 51 -2.63 -2.08 -16.87
C SER A 51 -3.61 -3.15 -17.35
N ALA A 52 -3.58 -3.47 -18.63
CA ALA A 52 -4.45 -4.49 -19.24
C ALA A 52 -5.94 -4.30 -18.89
N VAL A 53 -6.41 -3.04 -18.92
CA VAL A 53 -7.79 -2.70 -18.57
C VAL A 53 -8.75 -3.19 -19.66
N SER A 54 -9.82 -3.83 -19.25
CA SER A 54 -10.86 -4.40 -20.13
C SER A 54 -12.22 -4.38 -19.45
N GLY A 55 -13.30 -4.65 -20.18
CA GLY A 55 -14.64 -4.74 -19.59
C GLY A 55 -14.84 -5.84 -18.54
N THR A 56 -13.87 -6.74 -18.39
CA THR A 56 -13.90 -7.81 -17.39
C THR A 56 -12.92 -7.61 -16.22
N GLY A 57 -12.14 -6.54 -16.26
CA GLY A 57 -11.20 -6.23 -15.18
C GLY A 57 -9.89 -5.60 -15.65
N PHE A 58 -8.91 -5.61 -14.77
CA PHE A 58 -7.59 -5.01 -14.99
C PHE A 58 -6.51 -5.72 -14.17
N THR A 59 -5.26 -5.41 -14.48
CA THR A 59 -4.13 -5.82 -13.66
C THR A 59 -3.51 -4.58 -13.01
N MET A 60 -3.17 -4.64 -11.73
CA MET A 60 -2.50 -3.56 -11.03
C MET A 60 -1.22 -4.07 -10.37
N LYS A 61 -0.13 -3.34 -10.59
CA LYS A 61 1.12 -3.56 -9.84
C LYS A 61 1.17 -2.61 -8.66
N ILE A 62 1.25 -3.18 -7.46
CA ILE A 62 1.27 -2.43 -6.20
C ILE A 62 2.69 -2.43 -5.64
N THR A 63 3.16 -1.25 -5.30
CA THR A 63 4.50 -1.02 -4.79
C THR A 63 4.46 -0.08 -3.59
N ASN A 64 5.43 -0.20 -2.71
CA ASN A 64 5.66 0.72 -1.62
C ASN A 64 6.86 1.64 -1.90
N GLY A 65 7.02 2.68 -1.08
CA GLY A 65 8.14 3.61 -1.18
C GLY A 65 9.50 3.01 -0.79
N PHE A 66 9.52 1.78 -0.26
CA PHE A 66 10.75 1.09 0.12
C PHE A 66 11.28 0.30 -1.06
N GLY A 67 12.43 0.70 -1.54
CA GLY A 67 13.06 0.10 -2.69
C GLY A 67 13.91 1.13 -3.43
N SER A 68 14.70 0.69 -4.40
CA SER A 68 15.39 1.62 -5.27
C SER A 68 14.42 2.19 -6.31
N LEU A 69 14.72 3.38 -6.85
CA LEU A 69 13.96 3.95 -7.98
C LEU A 69 13.85 2.98 -9.18
N LYS A 70 14.83 2.06 -9.28
CA LYS A 70 14.88 1.06 -10.34
C LYS A 70 14.06 -0.19 -10.03
N ASN A 71 13.89 -0.51 -8.74
CA ASN A 71 13.13 -1.65 -8.25
C ASN A 71 12.31 -1.22 -7.01
N PRO A 72 11.16 -0.59 -7.21
CA PRO A 72 10.26 -0.27 -6.10
C PRO A 72 9.84 -1.54 -5.38
N GLY A 73 9.68 -1.48 -4.08
CA GLY A 73 9.28 -2.60 -3.26
C GLY A 73 7.90 -3.13 -3.67
N ALA A 74 7.83 -4.38 -4.08
CA ALA A 74 6.55 -5.03 -4.37
C ALA A 74 5.79 -5.31 -3.09
N VAL A 75 4.47 -5.05 -3.09
CA VAL A 75 3.60 -5.36 -1.96
C VAL A 75 2.77 -6.59 -2.28
N SER A 76 3.05 -7.69 -1.60
CA SER A 76 2.39 -8.98 -1.79
C SER A 76 1.46 -9.31 -0.61
N GLY A 77 0.53 -10.24 -0.83
CA GLY A 77 -0.33 -10.79 0.21
C GLY A 77 -1.54 -9.92 0.55
N LEU A 78 -1.86 -8.90 -0.26
CA LEU A 78 -3.09 -8.14 -0.08
C LEU A 78 -4.29 -8.94 -0.60
N THR A 79 -5.32 -9.07 0.21
CA THR A 79 -6.46 -9.95 -0.09
C THR A 79 -7.80 -9.23 -0.18
N SER A 80 -7.86 -7.96 0.18
CA SER A 80 -9.10 -7.20 0.22
C SER A 80 -8.96 -5.87 -0.51
N PHE A 81 -9.74 -5.71 -1.56
CA PHE A 81 -9.81 -4.47 -2.32
C PHE A 81 -11.26 -4.13 -2.65
N VAL A 82 -11.50 -2.85 -2.88
CA VAL A 82 -12.72 -2.33 -3.48
C VAL A 82 -12.39 -1.50 -4.70
N VAL A 83 -13.28 -1.55 -5.69
CA VAL A 83 -13.21 -0.72 -6.89
C VAL A 83 -14.42 0.19 -6.88
N ILE A 84 -14.21 1.48 -7.00
CA ILE A 84 -15.25 2.50 -6.88
C ILE A 84 -15.39 3.19 -8.23
N ASP A 85 -16.61 3.19 -8.77
CA ASP A 85 -16.96 4.06 -9.88
C ASP A 85 -17.07 5.51 -9.36
N LYS A 86 -16.25 6.41 -9.88
CA LYS A 86 -16.25 7.82 -9.45
C LYS A 86 -17.57 8.53 -9.73
N ALA A 87 -18.37 8.06 -10.67
CA ALA A 87 -19.70 8.60 -10.95
C ALA A 87 -20.75 8.15 -9.91
N VAL A 88 -20.54 6.99 -9.28
CA VAL A 88 -21.46 6.41 -8.29
C VAL A 88 -20.69 5.88 -7.06
N PRO A 89 -20.06 6.74 -6.28
CA PRO A 89 -19.15 6.31 -5.20
C PRO A 89 -19.84 5.55 -4.07
N GLY A 90 -21.17 5.61 -3.97
CA GLY A 90 -21.94 4.91 -2.93
C GLY A 90 -22.08 3.40 -3.13
N THR A 91 -21.68 2.85 -4.28
CA THR A 91 -21.81 1.42 -4.61
C THR A 91 -20.45 0.82 -5.00
N PRO A 92 -19.59 0.52 -4.01
CA PRO A 92 -18.30 -0.09 -4.30
C PRO A 92 -18.47 -1.50 -4.89
N LEU A 93 -17.64 -1.82 -5.87
CA LEU A 93 -17.54 -3.15 -6.47
C LEU A 93 -16.49 -3.96 -5.72
N THR A 94 -16.80 -5.20 -5.40
CA THR A 94 -15.86 -6.14 -4.80
C THR A 94 -15.27 -7.02 -5.89
N PRO A 95 -14.00 -6.84 -6.27
CA PRO A 95 -13.37 -7.66 -7.30
C PRO A 95 -13.01 -9.05 -6.77
N VAL A 96 -12.94 -10.03 -7.67
CA VAL A 96 -12.20 -11.25 -7.41
C VAL A 96 -10.73 -10.98 -7.70
N ILE A 97 -9.86 -11.27 -6.74
CA ILE A 97 -8.45 -10.89 -6.80
C ILE A 97 -7.57 -12.13 -6.90
N THR A 98 -6.60 -12.08 -7.79
CA THR A 98 -5.58 -13.11 -7.93
C THR A 98 -4.20 -12.46 -8.00
N GLU A 99 -3.34 -12.73 -7.02
CA GLU A 99 -1.95 -12.29 -7.07
C GLU A 99 -1.14 -13.19 -8.01
N SER A 100 -0.26 -12.60 -8.79
CA SER A 100 0.65 -13.32 -9.67
C SER A 100 1.69 -14.11 -8.87
N SER A 101 1.82 -15.40 -9.11
CA SER A 101 2.85 -16.23 -8.50
C SER A 101 4.27 -15.97 -9.04
N THR A 102 4.39 -15.29 -10.17
CA THR A 102 5.67 -15.02 -10.86
C THR A 102 6.13 -13.57 -10.76
N VAL A 103 5.21 -12.66 -10.52
CA VAL A 103 5.50 -11.21 -10.42
C VAL A 103 4.93 -10.69 -9.10
N PRO A 104 5.74 -10.64 -8.03
CA PRO A 104 5.30 -10.17 -6.73
C PRO A 104 4.66 -8.77 -6.82
N GLY A 105 3.56 -8.57 -6.06
CA GLY A 105 2.82 -7.31 -6.04
C GLY A 105 1.99 -7.03 -7.30
N SER A 106 1.88 -7.98 -8.21
CA SER A 106 0.99 -7.87 -9.38
C SER A 106 -0.31 -8.61 -9.11
N TYR A 107 -1.42 -7.90 -9.16
CA TYR A 107 -2.76 -8.41 -8.86
C TYR A 107 -3.64 -8.29 -10.09
N LYS A 108 -4.33 -9.37 -10.42
CA LYS A 108 -5.43 -9.38 -11.38
C LYS A 108 -6.73 -9.14 -10.63
N PHE A 109 -7.51 -8.20 -11.11
CA PHE A 109 -8.83 -7.84 -10.60
C PHE A 109 -9.88 -8.25 -11.63
N ASP A 110 -10.66 -9.25 -11.30
CA ASP A 110 -11.82 -9.64 -12.11
C ASP A 110 -13.05 -8.89 -11.58
N VAL A 111 -13.47 -7.85 -12.31
CA VAL A 111 -14.57 -6.96 -11.95
C VAL A 111 -15.16 -6.36 -13.23
N PRO A 112 -16.49 -6.30 -13.38
CA PRO A 112 -17.10 -5.69 -14.57
C PRO A 112 -16.85 -4.18 -14.58
N LEU A 113 -16.26 -3.67 -15.67
CA LEU A 113 -16.04 -2.26 -15.91
C LEU A 113 -16.87 -1.80 -17.13
N THR A 114 -17.32 -0.56 -17.09
CA THR A 114 -18.08 0.08 -18.18
C THR A 114 -17.19 1.07 -18.91
N THR A 115 -17.17 1.00 -20.23
CA THR A 115 -16.38 1.91 -21.09
C THR A 115 -16.78 3.37 -20.86
N GLY A 116 -15.78 4.23 -20.76
CA GLY A 116 -15.97 5.66 -20.59
C GLY A 116 -16.16 6.09 -19.12
N LEU A 117 -16.11 5.17 -18.17
CA LEU A 117 -16.16 5.50 -16.75
C LEU A 117 -14.76 5.46 -16.13
N PHE A 118 -14.62 6.21 -15.04
CA PHE A 118 -13.38 6.30 -14.25
C PHE A 118 -13.57 5.54 -12.95
N TYR A 119 -12.61 4.68 -12.67
CA TYR A 119 -12.63 3.86 -11.46
C TYR A 119 -11.44 4.20 -10.57
N GLN A 120 -11.63 3.97 -9.30
CA GLN A 120 -10.62 4.12 -8.25
C GLN A 120 -10.53 2.81 -7.47
N CYS A 121 -9.32 2.41 -7.11
CA CYS A 121 -9.08 1.23 -6.31
C CYS A 121 -8.56 1.63 -4.94
N SER A 122 -9.09 1.00 -3.90
CA SER A 122 -8.62 1.16 -2.52
C SER A 122 -8.59 -0.18 -1.80
N LEU A 123 -7.97 -0.23 -0.63
CA LEU A 123 -8.04 -1.40 0.22
C LEU A 123 -9.45 -1.54 0.81
N GLY A 124 -10.02 -2.73 0.74
CA GLY A 124 -11.37 -3.00 1.24
C GLY A 124 -11.45 -3.13 2.77
N ALA A 125 -10.32 -3.38 3.41
CA ALA A 125 -10.16 -3.38 4.87
C ALA A 125 -8.83 -2.72 5.20
N ALA A 126 -8.77 -2.04 6.34
CA ALA A 126 -7.52 -1.47 6.83
C ALA A 126 -6.47 -2.59 6.99
N VAL A 127 -5.37 -2.46 6.27
CA VAL A 127 -4.23 -3.36 6.41
C VAL A 127 -3.19 -2.63 7.25
N LEU A 128 -2.85 -3.23 8.38
CA LEU A 128 -1.90 -2.62 9.33
C LEU A 128 -0.59 -2.23 8.63
N GLY A 129 -0.15 -1.03 8.88
CA GLY A 129 1.11 -0.50 8.37
C GLY A 129 1.06 0.13 6.98
N PHE A 130 -0.03 0.03 6.23
CA PHE A 130 -0.13 0.63 4.90
C PHE A 130 -1.04 1.88 4.88
N ASP A 131 -0.60 2.88 4.13
CA ASP A 131 -1.40 4.02 3.69
C ASP A 131 -1.74 3.84 2.21
N ASP A 132 -3.01 3.68 1.90
CA ASP A 132 -3.52 3.45 0.55
C ASP A 132 -4.02 4.73 -0.16
N SER A 133 -3.80 5.90 0.43
CA SER A 133 -4.22 7.18 -0.14
C SER A 133 -3.69 7.42 -1.56
N LYS A 134 -2.49 6.93 -1.85
CA LYS A 134 -1.91 6.99 -3.21
C LYS A 134 -2.43 5.88 -4.13
N LEU A 135 -2.90 4.79 -3.57
CA LEU A 135 -3.59 3.74 -4.32
C LEU A 135 -4.98 4.23 -4.75
N GLU A 136 -5.69 4.88 -3.85
CA GLU A 136 -6.99 5.49 -4.13
C GLU A 136 -6.92 6.57 -5.21
N ALA A 137 -5.79 7.30 -5.30
CA ALA A 137 -5.58 8.30 -6.32
C ALA A 137 -5.31 7.71 -7.73
N ALA A 138 -5.04 6.41 -7.84
CA ALA A 138 -4.81 5.78 -9.14
C ALA A 138 -6.11 5.71 -9.94
N GLU A 139 -6.15 6.38 -11.07
CA GLU A 139 -7.29 6.30 -11.99
C GLU A 139 -7.16 5.09 -12.92
N ILE A 140 -8.25 4.34 -13.00
CA ILE A 140 -8.41 3.24 -13.95
C ILE A 140 -9.41 3.71 -15.00
N THR A 141 -8.93 3.91 -16.21
CA THR A 141 -9.77 4.33 -17.34
C THR A 141 -10.02 3.14 -18.26
N PHE A 142 -11.28 2.90 -18.58
CA PHE A 142 -11.70 1.85 -19.51
C PHE A 142 -12.54 2.42 -20.64
#